data_d79e3e0e3867d4792f8129590c3a5f01
#
_entry.id   d79e3e0e3867d4792f8129590c3a5f01
#
_cell.length_a   1.000
_cell.length_b   1.000
_cell.length_c   1.000
_cell.angle_alpha   90.00
_cell.angle_beta   90.00
_cell.angle_gamma   90.00
#
_symmetry.space_group_name_H-M   'P 1'
#
loop_
_entity.id
_entity.type
_entity.pdbx_description
1 polymer ?
#
loop_
_entity_poly.entity_id
_entity_poly.type
_entity_poly.pdbx_seq_one_letter_code
_entity_poly.pdbx_strand_id
1 'polypeptide(L)'
;MRKNLMFFIIFLFAAIPNYAQKEKDSFLWKIDKMFNLSSLKKIDTNYYTIANNGWMINLNNNFAVVDLGAEIKNVPLYGKTELNAHSRFNYQVSTTFGYRNLILGCSLANLVGEAKDFTLSLSANAWGFEFRRLETDDFDGEMENNLLGSNFKIKRGDIKVKTRHLRAYHVFNSKKFSLTAAIDQRCVQKHSAGSLLFYTNFSQNNVYFQNNIIVNHFDNTKEIEFSSASLGLGYAYNYTPNKGKLLFHLSAIPMFVAMNNAYLYSNTIEQIETKHKYFFNLMGRFTINYRFNDFLGINLSAFYNNLNQNTQKDLNIKWNDILFKATLCCRF
;
A
#
# COMPACT_ATOMS: atom_id res chain seq x y z
N MET A 1 26.22 -1.64 12.97
CA MET A 1 24.91 -0.94 12.77
C MET A 1 23.75 -1.52 13.58
N ARG A 2 23.55 -2.85 13.72
CA ARG A 2 22.40 -3.45 14.44
C ARG A 2 22.28 -3.08 15.92
N LYS A 3 23.39 -2.99 16.67
CA LYS A 3 23.38 -2.63 18.10
C LYS A 3 22.93 -1.18 18.36
N ASN A 4 23.30 -0.25 17.49
CA ASN A 4 22.95 1.16 17.65
C ASN A 4 21.45 1.44 17.36
N LEU A 5 20.83 0.66 16.47
CA LEU A 5 19.40 0.79 16.17
C LEU A 5 18.54 0.32 17.36
N MET A 6 18.94 -0.78 18.00
CA MET A 6 18.25 -1.30 19.19
C MET A 6 18.35 -0.32 20.38
N PHE A 7 19.52 0.30 20.58
CA PHE A 7 19.71 1.35 21.59
C PHE A 7 18.90 2.60 21.28
N PHE A 8 18.80 3.00 20.00
CA PHE A 8 18.00 4.15 19.59
C PHE A 8 16.49 3.93 19.82
N ILE A 9 16.00 2.70 19.56
CA ILE A 9 14.61 2.31 19.83
C ILE A 9 14.35 2.32 21.35
N ILE A 10 15.26 1.73 22.17
CA ILE A 10 15.13 1.73 23.64
C ILE A 10 15.20 3.16 24.20
N PHE A 11 16.05 4.02 23.66
CA PHE A 11 16.16 5.42 24.05
C PHE A 11 14.91 6.23 23.70
N LEU A 12 14.30 5.98 22.54
CA LEU A 12 12.99 6.52 22.17
C LEU A 12 11.91 6.07 23.20
N PHE A 13 11.89 4.80 23.58
CA PHE A 13 10.95 4.29 24.58
C PHE A 13 11.14 4.90 25.97
N ALA A 14 12.37 5.19 26.36
CA ALA A 14 12.67 5.78 27.67
C ALA A 14 12.40 7.30 27.73
N ALA A 15 12.47 8.00 26.61
CA ALA A 15 12.29 9.45 26.53
C ALA A 15 10.80 9.89 26.43
N ILE A 16 9.92 9.01 25.93
CA ILE A 16 8.51 9.32 25.67
C ILE A 16 7.71 9.70 26.94
N PRO A 17 7.84 9.01 28.11
CA PRO A 17 7.04 9.35 29.29
C PRO A 17 7.27 10.76 29.83
N ASN A 18 8.50 11.28 29.71
CA ASN A 18 8.85 12.59 30.25
C ASN A 18 8.39 13.79 29.40
N TYR A 19 8.08 13.55 28.12
CA TYR A 19 7.59 14.58 27.20
C TYR A 19 6.05 14.73 27.20
N ALA A 20 5.32 13.76 27.74
CA ALA A 20 3.86 13.75 27.70
C ALA A 20 3.21 14.87 28.55
N GLN A 21 3.90 15.45 29.50
CA GLN A 21 3.34 16.41 30.46
C GLN A 21 3.42 17.91 30.05
N LYS A 22 4.15 18.27 28.97
CA LYS A 22 4.25 19.67 28.47
C LYS A 22 3.57 19.87 27.10
N GLU A 23 2.33 19.45 26.96
CA GLU A 23 1.72 19.21 25.65
C GLU A 23 1.08 20.41 24.93
N LYS A 24 0.66 21.46 25.65
CA LYS A 24 -0.22 22.49 25.06
C LYS A 24 0.42 23.42 24.02
N ASP A 25 1.75 23.42 23.88
CA ASP A 25 2.48 24.30 22.98
C ASP A 25 3.42 23.58 21.99
N SER A 26 3.37 22.25 21.94
CA SER A 26 4.24 21.48 21.04
C SER A 26 3.82 21.67 19.58
N PHE A 27 4.79 21.62 18.66
CA PHE A 27 4.56 21.63 17.20
C PHE A 27 3.57 20.56 16.77
N LEU A 28 3.66 19.36 17.36
CA LEU A 28 2.74 18.24 17.10
C LEU A 28 1.32 18.55 17.53
N TRP A 29 1.12 19.24 18.67
CA TRP A 29 -0.20 19.70 19.09
C TRP A 29 -0.81 20.73 18.14
N LYS A 30 0.02 21.66 17.60
CA LYS A 30 -0.44 22.62 16.59
C LYS A 30 -0.86 21.93 15.31
N ILE A 31 -0.09 20.93 14.85
CA ILE A 31 -0.44 20.11 13.69
C ILE A 31 -1.74 19.31 13.97
N ASP A 32 -1.83 18.64 15.12
CA ASP A 32 -3.05 17.92 15.49
C ASP A 32 -4.27 18.84 15.51
N LYS A 33 -4.13 20.02 16.11
CA LYS A 33 -5.19 21.04 16.12
C LYS A 33 -5.54 21.52 14.70
N MET A 34 -4.56 21.74 13.84
CA MET A 34 -4.77 22.16 12.45
C MET A 34 -5.52 21.09 11.64
N PHE A 35 -5.13 19.82 11.77
CA PHE A 35 -5.75 18.72 11.03
C PHE A 35 -7.03 18.17 11.67
N ASN A 36 -7.27 18.41 12.95
CA ASN A 36 -8.45 17.94 13.68
C ASN A 36 -9.53 18.99 13.91
N LEU A 37 -9.26 20.26 13.64
CA LEU A 37 -10.18 21.38 13.91
C LEU A 37 -11.58 21.19 13.33
N SER A 38 -11.73 20.40 12.28
CA SER A 38 -13.04 20.10 11.68
C SER A 38 -13.64 18.76 12.13
N SER A 39 -12.84 17.79 12.60
CA SER A 39 -13.29 16.42 12.84
C SER A 39 -13.61 16.11 14.31
N LEU A 40 -12.84 16.63 15.27
CA LEU A 40 -13.04 16.33 16.69
C LEU A 40 -14.38 16.83 17.26
N LYS A 41 -14.91 17.95 16.76
CA LYS A 41 -16.22 18.48 17.17
C LYS A 41 -17.41 17.66 16.65
N LYS A 42 -17.16 16.62 15.82
CA LYS A 42 -18.20 15.88 15.09
C LYS A 42 -18.19 14.37 15.31
N ILE A 43 -17.36 13.83 16.20
CA ILE A 43 -17.32 12.40 16.49
C ILE A 43 -18.52 12.04 17.40
N ASP A 44 -19.24 11.00 17.02
CA ASP A 44 -20.22 10.36 17.89
C ASP A 44 -19.49 9.35 18.79
N THR A 45 -19.27 9.74 20.04
CA THR A 45 -18.53 8.94 21.04
C THR A 45 -19.26 7.65 21.44
N ASN A 46 -20.54 7.51 21.12
CA ASN A 46 -21.26 6.25 21.25
C ASN A 46 -20.76 5.23 20.22
N TYR A 47 -20.41 5.66 19.02
CA TYR A 47 -19.95 4.78 17.94
C TYR A 47 -18.46 4.47 18.02
N TYR A 48 -17.63 5.46 18.26
CA TYR A 48 -16.20 5.22 18.46
C TYR A 48 -15.54 6.32 19.31
N THR A 49 -14.41 5.98 19.89
CA THR A 49 -13.58 6.92 20.64
C THR A 49 -12.14 6.89 20.15
N ILE A 50 -11.46 8.01 20.28
CA ILE A 50 -10.01 8.05 20.11
C ILE A 50 -9.42 7.40 21.36
N ALA A 51 -8.38 6.59 21.21
CA ALA A 51 -7.69 6.00 22.35
C ALA A 51 -7.18 7.13 23.26
N ASN A 52 -7.45 7.03 24.55
CA ASN A 52 -7.16 8.10 25.52
C ASN A 52 -5.67 8.42 25.68
N ASN A 53 -4.81 7.51 25.22
CA ASN A 53 -3.36 7.65 25.29
C ASN A 53 -2.88 8.41 24.04
N GLY A 54 -2.16 9.49 24.24
CA GLY A 54 -1.77 10.41 23.17
C GLY A 54 -0.82 9.77 22.14
N TRP A 55 -0.03 8.77 22.55
CA TRP A 55 0.99 8.15 21.72
C TRP A 55 0.69 6.70 21.37
N MET A 56 1.15 6.29 20.21
CA MET A 56 1.05 4.91 19.72
C MET A 56 2.30 4.52 18.95
N ILE A 57 2.75 3.29 19.19
CA ILE A 57 3.81 2.66 18.41
C ILE A 57 3.28 1.33 17.91
N ASN A 58 3.34 1.13 16.60
CA ASN A 58 3.02 -0.13 15.96
C ASN A 58 4.30 -0.78 15.44
N LEU A 59 4.49 -2.04 15.78
CA LEU A 59 5.46 -2.91 15.14
C LEU A 59 4.73 -3.75 14.09
N ASN A 60 5.09 -3.57 12.84
CA ASN A 60 4.43 -4.22 11.72
C ASN A 60 5.35 -5.26 11.09
N ASN A 61 4.80 -6.43 10.82
CA ASN A 61 5.37 -7.44 9.95
C ASN A 61 4.56 -7.44 8.66
N ASN A 62 5.21 -7.05 7.56
CA ASN A 62 4.58 -6.95 6.26
C ASN A 62 5.09 -8.10 5.37
N PHE A 63 4.17 -8.68 4.60
CA PHE A 63 4.45 -9.68 3.57
C PHE A 63 3.82 -9.18 2.29
N ALA A 64 4.63 -8.69 1.37
CA ALA A 64 4.17 -8.18 0.09
C ALA A 64 4.48 -9.19 -1.02
N VAL A 65 3.51 -9.36 -1.92
CA VAL A 65 3.64 -10.12 -3.16
C VAL A 65 3.18 -9.23 -4.30
N VAL A 66 3.99 -9.18 -5.34
CA VAL A 66 3.66 -8.48 -6.58
C VAL A 66 3.61 -9.50 -7.71
N ASP A 67 2.46 -9.60 -8.36
CA ASP A 67 2.33 -10.39 -9.58
C ASP A 67 2.40 -9.45 -10.79
N LEU A 68 3.27 -9.77 -11.71
CA LEU A 68 3.46 -9.08 -12.97
C LEU A 68 3.17 -10.03 -14.12
N GLY A 69 2.14 -9.77 -14.88
CA GLY A 69 1.88 -10.37 -16.18
C GLY A 69 2.15 -9.36 -17.29
N ALA A 70 2.88 -9.73 -18.30
CA ALA A 70 3.05 -8.93 -19.50
C ALA A 70 2.89 -9.81 -20.75
N GLU A 71 2.03 -9.40 -21.67
CA GLU A 71 1.80 -10.08 -22.94
C GLU A 71 2.04 -9.09 -24.06
N ILE A 72 2.91 -9.42 -25.00
CA ILE A 72 3.12 -8.67 -26.24
C ILE A 72 2.81 -9.56 -27.42
N LYS A 73 2.07 -9.03 -28.41
CA LYS A 73 1.70 -9.73 -29.66
C LYS A 73 2.43 -9.10 -30.83
N ASN A 74 2.54 -9.90 -31.91
CA ASN A 74 3.08 -9.45 -33.21
C ASN A 74 4.52 -8.93 -33.15
N VAL A 75 5.34 -9.48 -32.23
CA VAL A 75 6.78 -9.17 -32.24
C VAL A 75 7.43 -9.81 -33.48
N PRO A 76 8.13 -9.05 -34.33
CA PRO A 76 8.89 -9.61 -35.45
C PRO A 76 9.80 -10.75 -34.96
N LEU A 77 9.80 -11.90 -35.64
CA LEU A 77 10.55 -13.13 -35.30
C LEU A 77 10.06 -13.92 -34.08
N TYR A 78 9.30 -13.33 -33.15
CA TYR A 78 8.90 -13.99 -31.89
C TYR A 78 7.39 -14.20 -31.77
N GLY A 79 6.57 -13.50 -32.58
CA GLY A 79 5.11 -13.62 -32.54
C GLY A 79 4.51 -13.14 -31.21
N LYS A 80 3.87 -14.03 -30.48
CA LYS A 80 3.29 -13.73 -29.17
C LYS A 80 4.25 -14.17 -28.07
N THR A 81 4.57 -13.27 -27.17
CA THR A 81 5.37 -13.54 -25.96
C THR A 81 4.53 -13.22 -24.73
N GLU A 82 4.46 -14.15 -23.79
CA GLU A 82 3.82 -13.99 -22.48
C GLU A 82 4.86 -14.11 -21.37
N LEU A 83 4.82 -13.20 -20.43
CA LEU A 83 5.66 -13.17 -19.24
C LEU A 83 4.76 -13.21 -18.04
N ASN A 84 4.95 -14.19 -17.17
CA ASN A 84 4.27 -14.31 -15.87
C ASN A 84 5.34 -14.40 -14.79
N ALA A 85 5.46 -13.34 -14.00
CA ALA A 85 6.43 -13.25 -12.93
C ALA A 85 5.74 -12.86 -11.63
N HIS A 86 6.13 -13.49 -10.54
CA HIS A 86 5.67 -13.15 -9.20
C HIS A 86 6.88 -12.85 -8.32
N SER A 87 6.78 -11.81 -7.52
CA SER A 87 7.82 -11.55 -6.54
C SER A 87 7.77 -12.60 -5.44
N ARG A 88 8.93 -13.02 -4.96
CA ARG A 88 8.96 -13.80 -3.71
C ARG A 88 8.40 -12.95 -2.57
N PHE A 89 8.00 -13.62 -1.48
CA PHE A 89 7.51 -12.95 -0.29
C PHE A 89 8.53 -11.94 0.22
N ASN A 90 8.24 -10.66 0.00
CA ASN A 90 9.03 -9.58 0.56
C ASN A 90 8.62 -9.39 2.03
N TYR A 91 9.43 -9.96 2.93
CA TYR A 91 9.24 -9.79 4.36
C TYR A 91 9.89 -8.50 4.84
N GLN A 92 9.12 -7.67 5.50
CA GLN A 92 9.58 -6.39 5.99
C GLN A 92 9.06 -6.11 7.39
N VAL A 93 9.94 -5.68 8.28
CA VAL A 93 9.56 -5.09 9.56
C VAL A 93 9.53 -3.57 9.43
N SER A 94 8.42 -2.98 9.83
CA SER A 94 8.25 -1.54 9.85
C SER A 94 7.71 -1.07 11.19
N THR A 95 7.91 0.20 11.50
CA THR A 95 7.38 0.84 12.69
C THR A 95 6.51 2.03 12.27
N THR A 96 5.38 2.16 12.93
CA THR A 96 4.48 3.30 12.75
C THR A 96 4.35 4.03 14.07
N PHE A 97 4.55 5.34 14.03
CA PHE A 97 4.36 6.22 15.17
C PHE A 97 3.04 6.98 15.00
N GLY A 98 2.24 7.01 16.05
CA GLY A 98 1.01 7.75 16.08
C GLY A 98 0.96 8.70 17.27
N TYR A 99 0.40 9.88 17.05
CA TYR A 99 0.07 10.83 18.09
C TYR A 99 -1.35 11.31 17.87
N ARG A 100 -2.25 11.01 18.83
CA ARG A 100 -3.68 11.28 18.72
C ARG A 100 -4.25 10.78 17.37
N ASN A 101 -4.67 11.68 16.48
CA ASN A 101 -5.24 11.33 15.17
C ASN A 101 -4.22 11.35 14.02
N LEU A 102 -2.96 11.60 14.32
CA LEU A 102 -1.89 11.67 13.33
C LEU A 102 -1.10 10.36 13.37
N ILE A 103 -0.93 9.72 12.21
CA ILE A 103 0.00 8.60 12.06
C ILE A 103 1.09 9.00 11.07
N LEU A 104 2.30 8.75 11.47
CA LEU A 104 3.48 8.77 10.62
C LEU A 104 4.03 7.34 10.55
N GLY A 105 3.90 6.70 9.39
CA GLY A 105 4.46 5.38 9.15
C GLY A 105 5.76 5.48 8.38
N CYS A 106 6.78 4.76 8.84
CA CYS A 106 8.04 4.61 8.13
C CYS A 106 8.48 3.15 8.19
N SER A 107 8.80 2.58 7.04
CA SER A 107 9.41 1.25 6.99
C SER A 107 10.90 1.35 7.27
N LEU A 108 11.38 0.57 8.24
CA LEU A 108 12.73 0.73 8.77
C LEU A 108 13.77 -0.21 8.14
N ALA A 109 13.40 -1.39 7.69
CA ALA A 109 14.35 -2.33 7.06
C ALA A 109 13.64 -3.55 6.45
N ASN A 110 14.23 -4.10 5.41
CA ASN A 110 13.95 -5.44 4.93
C ASN A 110 14.84 -6.43 5.71
N LEU A 111 14.23 -7.42 6.34
CA LEU A 111 14.98 -8.46 7.08
C LEU A 111 15.31 -9.67 6.19
N VAL A 112 14.49 -9.93 5.20
CA VAL A 112 14.64 -11.02 4.23
C VAL A 112 14.28 -10.49 2.85
N GLY A 113 15.16 -10.62 1.90
CA GLY A 113 15.02 -10.10 0.53
C GLY A 113 15.69 -8.73 0.32
N GLU A 114 15.84 -8.34 -0.94
CA GLU A 114 16.46 -7.07 -1.35
C GLU A 114 15.45 -5.97 -1.67
N ALA A 115 14.16 -6.22 -1.46
CA ALA A 115 13.14 -5.22 -1.71
C ALA A 115 13.30 -4.02 -0.77
N LYS A 116 13.31 -2.83 -1.37
CA LYS A 116 13.30 -1.56 -0.65
C LYS A 116 11.88 -1.02 -0.68
N ASP A 117 11.19 -1.07 0.43
CA ASP A 117 9.84 -0.51 0.57
C ASP A 117 9.85 0.63 1.58
N PHE A 118 9.41 1.78 1.14
CA PHE A 118 9.22 2.96 1.97
C PHE A 118 7.77 3.42 1.89
N THR A 119 7.15 3.56 3.02
CA THR A 119 5.78 4.08 3.13
C THR A 119 5.75 5.27 4.08
N LEU A 120 5.16 6.36 3.63
CA LEU A 120 4.83 7.51 4.44
C LEU A 120 3.31 7.66 4.43
N SER A 121 2.69 7.63 5.59
CA SER A 121 1.24 7.76 5.72
C SER A 121 0.86 8.83 6.73
N LEU A 122 -0.15 9.61 6.36
CA LEU A 122 -0.77 10.60 7.22
C LEU A 122 -2.27 10.33 7.20
N SER A 123 -2.87 10.12 8.35
CA SER A 123 -4.29 9.83 8.42
C SER A 123 -4.98 10.54 9.57
N ALA A 124 -6.19 11.01 9.30
CA ALA A 124 -7.12 11.59 10.24
C ALA A 124 -8.46 10.84 10.16
N ASN A 125 -9.45 11.24 10.95
CA ASN A 125 -10.74 10.52 10.98
C ASN A 125 -11.49 10.57 9.64
N ALA A 126 -11.47 11.73 8.97
CA ALA A 126 -12.24 11.95 7.75
C ALA A 126 -11.42 11.80 6.47
N TRP A 127 -10.11 11.82 6.54
CA TRP A 127 -9.23 11.78 5.37
C TRP A 127 -7.88 11.17 5.69
N GLY A 128 -7.16 10.75 4.68
CA GLY A 128 -5.80 10.28 4.80
C GLY A 128 -5.06 10.37 3.49
N PHE A 129 -3.76 10.26 3.63
CA PHE A 129 -2.80 10.35 2.56
C PHE A 129 -1.71 9.29 2.77
N GLU A 130 -1.29 8.62 1.70
CA GLU A 130 -0.25 7.60 1.73
C GLU A 130 0.65 7.77 0.50
N PHE A 131 1.94 7.82 0.74
CA PHE A 131 2.97 7.67 -0.29
C PHE A 131 3.72 6.37 -0.03
N ARG A 132 3.84 5.52 -1.07
CA ARG A 132 4.62 4.28 -1.02
C ARG A 132 5.58 4.22 -2.20
N ARG A 133 6.81 3.83 -1.93
CA ARG A 133 7.82 3.49 -2.94
C ARG A 133 8.32 2.09 -2.66
N LEU A 134 8.16 1.20 -3.65
CA LEU A 134 8.67 -0.17 -3.62
C LEU A 134 9.71 -0.34 -4.73
N GLU A 135 10.81 -1.03 -4.44
CA GLU A 135 11.81 -1.46 -5.41
C GLU A 135 12.20 -2.90 -5.08
N THR A 136 12.07 -3.81 -6.07
CA THR A 136 12.42 -5.22 -5.92
C THR A 136 12.91 -5.79 -7.24
N ASP A 137 13.84 -6.76 -7.17
CA ASP A 137 14.36 -7.55 -8.30
C ASP A 137 14.23 -9.06 -8.04
N ASP A 138 13.54 -9.43 -6.96
CA ASP A 138 13.38 -10.82 -6.54
C ASP A 138 12.10 -11.40 -7.13
N PHE A 139 12.15 -11.69 -8.43
CA PHE A 139 11.07 -12.32 -9.19
C PHE A 139 11.45 -13.72 -9.60
N ASP A 140 10.46 -14.62 -9.50
CA ASP A 140 10.46 -15.94 -10.11
C ASP A 140 9.30 -16.01 -11.11
N GLY A 141 9.43 -16.80 -12.16
CA GLY A 141 8.35 -16.94 -13.13
C GLY A 141 8.79 -17.61 -14.42
N GLU A 142 7.97 -17.45 -15.42
CA GLU A 142 8.16 -18.06 -16.72
C GLU A 142 7.82 -17.07 -17.84
N MET A 143 8.57 -17.15 -18.91
CA MET A 143 8.28 -16.47 -20.17
C MET A 143 8.09 -17.51 -21.24
N GLU A 144 6.95 -17.46 -21.92
CA GLU A 144 6.58 -18.36 -22.99
C GLU A 144 6.58 -17.62 -24.33
N ASN A 145 7.09 -18.28 -25.36
CA ASN A 145 7.04 -17.78 -26.71
C ASN A 145 6.37 -18.79 -27.63
N ASN A 146 5.29 -18.38 -28.30
CA ASN A 146 4.46 -19.28 -29.10
C ASN A 146 5.12 -19.79 -30.40
N LEU A 147 6.01 -18.99 -31.04
CA LEU A 147 6.65 -19.37 -32.30
C LEU A 147 7.83 -20.32 -32.08
N LEU A 148 8.58 -20.09 -31.02
CA LEU A 148 9.77 -20.89 -30.72
C LEU A 148 9.47 -22.10 -29.87
N GLY A 149 8.26 -22.21 -29.30
CA GLY A 149 7.91 -23.26 -28.35
C GLY A 149 8.84 -23.28 -27.11
N SER A 150 9.49 -22.16 -26.82
CA SER A 150 10.51 -22.06 -25.80
C SER A 150 9.93 -21.49 -24.52
N ASN A 151 10.19 -22.17 -23.40
CA ASN A 151 9.94 -21.68 -22.07
C ASN A 151 11.24 -21.23 -21.43
N PHE A 152 11.27 -19.97 -21.01
CA PHE A 152 12.39 -19.40 -20.29
C PHE A 152 11.99 -19.15 -18.83
N LYS A 153 12.79 -19.70 -17.88
CA LYS A 153 12.55 -19.48 -16.46
C LYS A 153 13.16 -18.15 -16.02
N ILE A 154 12.33 -17.29 -15.47
CA ILE A 154 12.73 -16.02 -14.88
C ILE A 154 13.36 -16.30 -13.51
N LYS A 155 14.49 -15.69 -13.26
CA LYS A 155 15.23 -15.80 -12.01
C LYS A 155 15.43 -14.42 -11.39
N ARG A 156 15.75 -14.43 -10.12
CA ARG A 156 16.16 -13.22 -9.40
C ARG A 156 17.19 -12.42 -10.19
N GLY A 157 16.96 -11.12 -10.32
CA GLY A 157 17.80 -10.20 -11.06
C GLY A 157 17.47 -10.06 -12.56
N ASP A 158 16.65 -10.96 -13.14
CA ASP A 158 16.23 -10.85 -14.54
C ASP A 158 15.25 -9.69 -14.77
N ILE A 159 14.41 -9.41 -13.77
CA ILE A 159 13.42 -8.33 -13.80
C ILE A 159 13.58 -7.49 -12.54
N LYS A 160 13.64 -6.18 -12.72
CA LYS A 160 13.64 -5.21 -11.63
C LYS A 160 12.43 -4.30 -11.75
N VAL A 161 11.70 -4.11 -10.65
CA VAL A 161 10.50 -3.29 -10.59
C VAL A 161 10.69 -2.15 -9.61
N LYS A 162 10.27 -0.96 -10.02
CA LYS A 162 10.14 0.22 -9.16
C LYS A 162 8.72 0.74 -9.24
N THR A 163 8.08 0.87 -8.09
CA THR A 163 6.71 1.34 -7.97
C THR A 163 6.64 2.55 -7.06
N ARG A 164 5.83 3.53 -7.45
CA ARG A 164 5.50 4.69 -6.63
C ARG A 164 3.98 4.85 -6.62
N HIS A 165 3.40 4.91 -5.43
CA HIS A 165 1.97 5.15 -5.24
C HIS A 165 1.77 6.38 -4.39
N LEU A 166 0.82 7.21 -4.80
CA LEU A 166 0.32 8.34 -4.05
C LEU A 166 -1.18 8.17 -3.92
N ARG A 167 -1.67 7.99 -2.71
CA ARG A 167 -3.08 7.72 -2.42
C ARG A 167 -3.61 8.76 -1.47
N ALA A 168 -4.85 9.20 -1.70
CA ALA A 168 -5.59 9.97 -0.74
C ALA A 168 -7.01 9.41 -0.62
N TYR A 169 -7.63 9.57 0.55
CA TYR A 169 -9.00 9.12 0.76
C TYR A 169 -9.80 10.09 1.62
N HIS A 170 -11.13 10.03 1.42
CA HIS A 170 -12.10 10.71 2.25
C HIS A 170 -13.17 9.75 2.76
N VAL A 171 -13.53 9.88 4.05
CA VAL A 171 -14.55 9.08 4.75
C VAL A 171 -15.79 9.93 4.97
N PHE A 172 -16.91 9.61 4.30
CA PHE A 172 -18.12 10.43 4.37
C PHE A 172 -18.82 10.34 5.72
N ASN A 173 -18.89 9.15 6.31
CA ASN A 173 -19.51 8.94 7.63
C ASN A 173 -18.47 8.94 8.77
N SER A 174 -17.53 9.86 8.73
CA SER A 174 -16.46 9.94 9.74
C SER A 174 -16.96 10.24 11.17
N LYS A 175 -18.23 10.59 11.35
CA LYS A 175 -18.85 10.75 12.67
C LYS A 175 -19.05 9.42 13.40
N LYS A 176 -19.42 8.36 12.68
CA LYS A 176 -19.78 7.05 13.23
C LYS A 176 -18.83 5.93 12.85
N PHE A 177 -18.18 6.06 11.70
CA PHE A 177 -17.24 5.08 11.15
C PHE A 177 -15.81 5.59 11.25
N SER A 178 -14.91 4.76 11.79
CA SER A 178 -13.48 5.06 11.88
C SER A 178 -12.67 4.08 11.04
N LEU A 179 -12.11 4.57 9.93
CA LEU A 179 -11.18 3.77 9.13
C LEU A 179 -9.86 3.54 9.87
N THR A 180 -9.42 4.50 10.68
CA THR A 180 -8.20 4.39 11.50
C THR A 180 -8.34 3.38 12.64
N ALA A 181 -9.57 3.07 13.10
CA ALA A 181 -9.80 1.96 14.01
C ALA A 181 -9.47 0.62 13.36
N ALA A 182 -9.75 0.47 12.07
CA ALA A 182 -9.47 -0.75 11.31
C ALA A 182 -7.99 -0.89 10.93
N ILE A 183 -7.35 0.18 10.47
CA ILE A 183 -6.00 0.13 9.89
C ILE A 183 -4.92 0.13 10.96
N ASP A 184 -5.06 1.00 11.97
CA ASP A 184 -3.99 1.36 12.89
C ASP A 184 -4.36 1.20 14.37
N GLN A 185 -5.60 0.85 14.68
CA GLN A 185 -6.14 0.73 16.05
C GLN A 185 -6.04 2.00 16.92
N ARG A 186 -5.92 3.20 16.31
CA ARG A 186 -5.90 4.47 17.06
C ARG A 186 -7.23 4.84 17.67
N CYS A 187 -8.29 4.46 16.98
CA CYS A 187 -9.65 4.62 17.46
C CYS A 187 -10.20 3.27 17.90
N VAL A 188 -11.15 3.31 18.79
CA VAL A 188 -11.90 2.15 19.24
C VAL A 188 -13.30 2.27 18.70
N GLN A 189 -13.63 1.46 17.69
CA GLN A 189 -14.98 1.35 17.17
C GLN A 189 -15.82 0.52 18.15
N LYS A 190 -16.80 1.13 18.81
CA LYS A 190 -17.66 0.50 19.83
C LYS A 190 -18.90 -0.16 19.24
N HIS A 191 -19.47 0.47 18.23
CA HIS A 191 -20.64 -0.02 17.50
C HIS A 191 -20.30 -0.18 16.03
N SER A 192 -20.88 -1.21 15.43
CA SER A 192 -20.72 -1.46 14.00
C SER A 192 -21.23 -0.28 13.20
N ALA A 193 -20.46 0.09 12.18
CA ALA A 193 -20.81 1.20 11.30
C ALA A 193 -20.15 1.03 9.93
N GLY A 194 -20.72 1.66 8.92
CA GLY A 194 -20.15 1.72 7.58
C GLY A 194 -20.07 3.14 7.05
N SER A 195 -19.31 3.30 5.99
CA SER A 195 -19.12 4.57 5.28
C SER A 195 -18.88 4.35 3.80
N LEU A 196 -19.39 5.27 2.99
CA LEU A 196 -18.82 5.49 1.67
C LEU A 196 -17.41 6.05 1.83
N LEU A 197 -16.51 5.60 0.96
CA LEU A 197 -15.13 6.05 0.86
C LEU A 197 -14.89 6.58 -0.55
N PHE A 198 -14.32 7.77 -0.63
CA PHE A 198 -13.78 8.29 -1.88
C PHE A 198 -12.26 8.13 -1.84
N TYR A 199 -11.68 7.60 -2.92
CA TYR A 199 -10.24 7.40 -3.07
C TYR A 199 -9.72 8.07 -4.33
N THR A 200 -8.51 8.58 -4.23
CA THR A 200 -7.68 8.94 -5.37
C THR A 200 -6.38 8.17 -5.30
N ASN A 201 -5.92 7.67 -6.43
CA ASN A 201 -4.65 6.97 -6.51
C ASN A 201 -3.90 7.41 -7.77
N PHE A 202 -2.66 7.82 -7.57
CA PHE A 202 -1.68 8.00 -8.64
C PHE A 202 -0.62 6.93 -8.49
N SER A 203 -0.32 6.21 -9.57
CA SER A 203 0.71 5.18 -9.58
C SER A 203 1.66 5.38 -10.77
N GLN A 204 2.94 5.13 -10.54
CA GLN A 204 3.99 5.04 -11.53
C GLN A 204 4.76 3.75 -11.30
N ASN A 205 4.86 2.91 -12.33
CA ASN A 205 5.52 1.63 -12.27
C ASN A 205 6.52 1.54 -13.41
N ASN A 206 7.76 1.18 -13.09
CA ASN A 206 8.83 0.96 -14.04
C ASN A 206 9.28 -0.50 -13.91
N VAL A 207 9.23 -1.23 -15.01
CA VAL A 207 9.70 -2.62 -15.14
C VAL A 207 10.95 -2.61 -15.99
N TYR A 208 12.07 -3.04 -15.44
CA TYR A 208 13.36 -3.12 -16.12
C TYR A 208 13.68 -4.58 -16.42
N PHE A 209 13.91 -4.91 -17.67
CA PHE A 209 14.41 -6.21 -18.08
C PHE A 209 15.93 -6.18 -18.10
N GLN A 210 16.56 -6.95 -17.22
CA GLN A 210 18.01 -6.99 -17.07
C GLN A 210 18.63 -8.16 -17.85
N ASN A 211 17.82 -9.16 -18.21
CA ASN A 211 18.26 -10.30 -18.99
C ASN A 211 18.04 -10.07 -20.48
N ASN A 212 19.10 -10.22 -21.28
CA ASN A 212 19.07 -10.01 -22.74
C ASN A 212 18.11 -10.96 -23.47
N ILE A 213 17.85 -12.16 -22.94
CA ILE A 213 16.90 -13.08 -23.54
C ILE A 213 15.49 -12.47 -23.45
N ILE A 214 15.11 -11.95 -22.28
CA ILE A 214 13.83 -11.28 -22.09
C ILE A 214 13.74 -10.04 -22.97
N VAL A 215 14.78 -9.21 -22.99
CA VAL A 215 14.84 -7.99 -23.80
C VAL A 215 14.59 -8.30 -25.27
N ASN A 216 15.24 -9.32 -25.82
CA ASN A 216 15.09 -9.70 -27.23
C ASN A 216 13.66 -10.19 -27.55
N HIS A 217 13.04 -10.96 -26.64
CA HIS A 217 11.68 -11.46 -26.81
C HIS A 217 10.60 -10.37 -26.67
N PHE A 218 10.93 -9.26 -26.02
CA PHE A 218 10.09 -8.07 -25.89
C PHE A 218 10.50 -6.94 -26.87
N ASP A 219 10.86 -7.28 -28.10
CA ASP A 219 11.21 -6.32 -29.17
C ASP A 219 12.33 -5.34 -28.76
N ASN A 220 13.39 -5.89 -28.16
CA ASN A 220 14.53 -5.13 -27.63
C ASN A 220 14.13 -4.10 -26.55
N THR A 221 12.99 -4.27 -25.91
CA THR A 221 12.52 -3.41 -24.84
C THR A 221 13.31 -3.68 -23.57
N LYS A 222 13.98 -2.65 -23.04
CA LYS A 222 14.74 -2.70 -21.79
C LYS A 222 13.93 -2.24 -20.59
N GLU A 223 12.99 -1.34 -20.80
CA GLU A 223 12.16 -0.78 -19.76
C GLU A 223 10.73 -0.56 -20.25
N ILE A 224 9.77 -0.87 -19.39
CA ILE A 224 8.37 -0.50 -19.57
C ILE A 224 8.01 0.43 -18.39
N GLU A 225 7.61 1.65 -18.71
CA GLU A 225 7.05 2.58 -17.76
C GLU A 225 5.55 2.69 -17.99
N PHE A 226 4.76 2.57 -16.92
CA PHE A 226 3.33 2.85 -16.97
C PHE A 226 2.88 3.63 -15.74
N SER A 227 2.11 4.67 -16.00
CA SER A 227 1.55 5.54 -14.98
C SER A 227 0.05 5.66 -15.13
N SER A 228 -0.65 5.77 -14.00
CA SER A 228 -2.10 5.93 -14.00
C SER A 228 -2.56 6.82 -12.89
N ALA A 229 -3.65 7.56 -13.16
CA ALA A 229 -4.40 8.29 -12.14
C ALA A 229 -5.82 7.76 -12.10
N SER A 230 -6.30 7.42 -10.92
CA SER A 230 -7.60 6.80 -10.73
C SER A 230 -8.39 7.43 -9.58
N LEU A 231 -9.70 7.38 -9.72
CA LEU A 231 -10.69 7.85 -8.74
C LEU A 231 -11.60 6.68 -8.39
N GLY A 232 -11.90 6.50 -7.12
CA GLY A 232 -12.75 5.41 -6.66
C GLY A 232 -13.80 5.87 -5.67
N LEU A 233 -14.97 5.26 -5.79
CA LEU A 233 -16.02 5.37 -4.79
C LEU A 233 -16.40 3.95 -4.37
N GLY A 234 -16.28 3.65 -3.09
CA GLY A 234 -16.53 2.34 -2.56
C GLY A 234 -17.17 2.38 -1.19
N TYR A 235 -17.32 1.21 -0.60
CA TYR A 235 -17.94 1.07 0.71
C TYR A 235 -17.01 0.31 1.66
N ALA A 236 -17.03 0.73 2.91
CA ALA A 236 -16.33 0.08 4.01
C ALA A 236 -17.27 -0.14 5.18
N TYR A 237 -17.08 -1.27 5.87
CA TYR A 237 -17.87 -1.64 7.04
C TYR A 237 -16.98 -2.18 8.15
N ASN A 238 -17.19 -1.68 9.36
CA ASN A 238 -16.60 -2.15 10.61
C ASN A 238 -17.68 -2.92 11.38
N TYR A 239 -17.46 -4.21 11.58
CA TYR A 239 -18.29 -5.05 12.44
C TYR A 239 -17.62 -5.25 13.79
N THR A 240 -18.29 -4.88 14.88
CA THR A 240 -17.74 -4.95 16.24
C THR A 240 -18.69 -5.72 17.17
N PRO A 241 -18.54 -7.05 17.29
CA PRO A 241 -19.42 -7.86 18.14
C PRO A 241 -19.27 -7.59 19.63
N ASN A 242 -18.06 -7.20 20.09
CA ASN A 242 -17.69 -7.08 21.50
C ASN A 242 -17.34 -5.65 21.92
N LYS A 243 -18.17 -4.68 21.58
CA LYS A 243 -18.02 -3.26 21.99
C LYS A 243 -16.56 -2.73 21.88
N GLY A 244 -15.89 -3.07 20.80
CA GLY A 244 -14.55 -2.57 20.47
C GLY A 244 -13.37 -3.45 20.89
N LYS A 245 -13.57 -4.61 21.54
CA LYS A 245 -12.49 -5.59 21.75
C LYS A 245 -12.10 -6.32 20.47
N LEU A 246 -13.08 -6.69 19.66
CA LEU A 246 -12.90 -7.36 18.38
C LEU A 246 -13.54 -6.51 17.27
N LEU A 247 -12.80 -6.29 16.17
CA LEU A 247 -13.28 -5.58 15.01
C LEU A 247 -12.91 -6.37 13.76
N PHE A 248 -13.89 -6.56 12.90
CA PHE A 248 -13.71 -7.01 11.52
C PHE A 248 -14.00 -5.85 10.57
N HIS A 249 -13.10 -5.62 9.64
CA HIS A 249 -13.25 -4.59 8.62
C HIS A 249 -13.20 -5.22 7.24
N LEU A 250 -14.11 -4.78 6.38
CA LEU A 250 -14.10 -5.09 4.96
C LEU A 250 -14.33 -3.81 4.17
N SER A 251 -13.53 -3.58 3.15
CA SER A 251 -13.76 -2.52 2.18
C SER A 251 -13.49 -2.99 0.76
N ALA A 252 -14.31 -2.49 -0.18
CA ALA A 252 -14.16 -2.70 -1.60
C ALA A 252 -14.37 -1.38 -2.34
N ILE A 253 -13.41 -1.01 -3.16
CA ILE A 253 -13.37 0.28 -3.83
C ILE A 253 -13.05 0.04 -5.30
N PRO A 254 -14.06 -0.02 -6.16
CA PRO A 254 -13.85 0.07 -7.60
C PRO A 254 -13.22 1.43 -7.93
N MET A 255 -12.13 1.40 -8.68
CA MET A 255 -11.36 2.57 -9.09
C MET A 255 -11.50 2.76 -10.58
N PHE A 256 -12.02 3.90 -10.99
CA PHE A 256 -12.04 4.33 -12.39
C PHE A 256 -10.70 4.97 -12.75
N VAL A 257 -10.00 4.41 -13.72
CA VAL A 257 -8.73 4.97 -14.22
C VAL A 257 -9.06 6.02 -15.26
N ALA A 258 -8.79 7.28 -14.89
CA ALA A 258 -9.10 8.45 -15.72
C ALA A 258 -7.94 8.86 -16.63
N MET A 259 -6.71 8.60 -16.20
CA MET A 259 -5.49 8.90 -16.96
C MET A 259 -4.57 7.69 -16.93
N ASN A 260 -3.98 7.39 -18.08
CA ASN A 260 -3.16 6.22 -18.26
C ASN A 260 -2.16 6.46 -19.37
N ASN A 261 -0.87 6.33 -19.08
CA ASN A 261 0.22 6.48 -20.01
C ASN A 261 1.16 5.27 -19.94
N ALA A 262 1.66 4.82 -21.07
CA ALA A 262 2.68 3.78 -21.14
C ALA A 262 3.80 4.19 -22.10
N TYR A 263 5.03 3.89 -21.71
CA TYR A 263 6.23 4.13 -22.52
C TYR A 263 7.05 2.86 -22.59
N LEU A 264 7.56 2.55 -23.79
CA LEU A 264 8.56 1.51 -24.00
C LEU A 264 9.90 2.18 -24.31
N TYR A 265 10.92 1.73 -23.61
CA TYR A 265 12.28 2.16 -23.82
C TYR A 265 13.07 1.01 -24.43
N SER A 266 13.28 1.12 -25.76
CA SER A 266 14.17 0.22 -26.50
C SER A 266 15.43 1.00 -26.93
N ASN A 267 15.85 0.89 -28.15
CA ASN A 267 16.87 1.77 -28.74
C ASN A 267 16.33 3.19 -29.00
N THR A 268 15.02 3.34 -29.09
CA THR A 268 14.29 4.62 -29.19
C THR A 268 13.23 4.65 -28.08
N ILE A 269 12.94 5.85 -27.55
CA ILE A 269 11.83 6.05 -26.59
C ILE A 269 10.54 6.10 -27.39
N GLU A 270 9.66 5.15 -27.18
CA GLU A 270 8.34 5.12 -27.80
C GLU A 270 7.25 5.30 -26.78
N GLN A 271 6.46 6.34 -26.94
CA GLN A 271 5.19 6.45 -26.24
C GLN A 271 4.17 5.52 -26.88
N ILE A 272 3.61 4.63 -26.10
CA ILE A 272 2.57 3.72 -26.57
C ILE A 272 1.23 4.27 -26.13
N GLU A 273 0.35 4.49 -27.09
CA GLU A 273 -1.03 4.83 -26.78
C GLU A 273 -1.75 3.62 -26.17
N THR A 274 -2.52 3.85 -25.13
CA THR A 274 -3.35 2.83 -24.51
C THR A 274 -4.62 2.60 -25.29
N LYS A 275 -5.01 1.34 -25.57
CA LYS A 275 -6.26 0.99 -26.30
C LYS A 275 -7.50 1.51 -25.61
N HIS A 276 -7.52 1.41 -24.30
CA HIS A 276 -8.61 1.89 -23.47
C HIS A 276 -8.09 3.02 -22.61
N LYS A 277 -8.52 4.23 -22.89
CA LYS A 277 -8.21 5.39 -22.06
C LYS A 277 -8.80 5.26 -20.66
N TYR A 278 -9.87 4.45 -20.54
CA TYR A 278 -10.64 4.30 -19.29
C TYR A 278 -10.88 2.83 -18.98
N PHE A 279 -10.62 2.42 -17.76
CA PHE A 279 -10.88 1.07 -17.27
C PHE A 279 -11.08 1.07 -15.74
N PHE A 280 -11.51 -0.07 -15.21
CA PHE A 280 -11.76 -0.20 -13.78
C PHE A 280 -10.72 -1.13 -13.14
N ASN A 281 -10.25 -0.72 -11.98
CA ASN A 281 -9.44 -1.51 -11.07
C ASN A 281 -10.24 -1.77 -9.79
N LEU A 282 -9.81 -2.74 -9.02
CA LEU A 282 -10.38 -3.02 -7.71
C LEU A 282 -9.31 -2.86 -6.62
N MET A 283 -9.65 -2.09 -5.60
CA MET A 283 -8.88 -2.03 -4.36
C MET A 283 -9.72 -2.59 -3.23
N GLY A 284 -9.16 -3.52 -2.46
CA GLY A 284 -9.85 -4.16 -1.35
C GLY A 284 -9.00 -4.22 -0.09
N ARG A 285 -9.67 -4.24 1.06
CA ARG A 285 -9.00 -4.46 2.35
C ARG A 285 -9.89 -5.31 3.25
N PHE A 286 -9.26 -6.28 3.90
CA PHE A 286 -9.83 -7.03 5.00
C PHE A 286 -8.95 -6.86 6.22
N THR A 287 -9.55 -6.69 7.40
CA THR A 287 -8.78 -6.53 8.64
C THR A 287 -9.50 -7.17 9.81
N ILE A 288 -8.72 -7.81 10.68
CA ILE A 288 -9.15 -8.32 11.98
C ILE A 288 -8.32 -7.62 13.04
N ASN A 289 -8.98 -6.95 13.99
CA ASN A 289 -8.35 -6.31 15.12
C ASN A 289 -8.80 -6.96 16.40
N TYR A 290 -7.85 -7.29 17.27
CA TYR A 290 -8.14 -7.71 18.63
C TYR A 290 -7.41 -6.81 19.63
N ARG A 291 -8.15 -6.29 20.60
CA ARG A 291 -7.66 -5.42 21.64
C ARG A 291 -7.64 -6.18 22.97
N PHE A 292 -6.45 -6.44 23.50
CA PHE A 292 -6.28 -7.10 24.78
C PHE A 292 -6.72 -6.18 25.93
N ASN A 293 -6.24 -4.94 25.90
CA ASN A 293 -6.52 -3.88 26.87
C ASN A 293 -6.32 -2.51 26.21
N ASP A 294 -6.33 -1.43 26.98
CA ASP A 294 -6.16 -0.08 26.47
C ASP A 294 -4.75 0.19 25.94
N PHE A 295 -3.77 -0.56 26.39
CA PHE A 295 -2.38 -0.42 26.00
C PHE A 295 -2.00 -1.30 24.81
N LEU A 296 -2.48 -2.53 24.72
CA LEU A 296 -2.00 -3.56 23.79
C LEU A 296 -3.10 -4.08 22.88
N GLY A 297 -2.79 -4.23 21.60
CA GLY A 297 -3.65 -4.85 20.59
C GLY A 297 -2.87 -5.48 19.45
N ILE A 298 -3.53 -6.33 18.69
CA ILE A 298 -3.02 -6.91 17.45
C ILE A 298 -3.95 -6.59 16.29
N ASN A 299 -3.36 -6.45 15.09
CA ASN A 299 -4.06 -6.25 13.83
C ASN A 299 -3.51 -7.22 12.80
N LEU A 300 -4.40 -7.90 12.11
CA LEU A 300 -4.10 -8.69 10.93
C LEU A 300 -4.85 -8.08 9.76
N SER A 301 -4.17 -7.71 8.69
CA SER A 301 -4.81 -7.13 7.52
C SER A 301 -4.28 -7.71 6.23
N ALA A 302 -5.18 -7.81 5.25
CA ALA A 302 -4.88 -8.10 3.86
C ALA A 302 -5.34 -6.93 3.01
N PHE A 303 -4.47 -6.46 2.13
CA PHE A 303 -4.77 -5.41 1.17
C PHE A 303 -4.51 -5.95 -0.23
N TYR A 304 -5.40 -5.68 -1.15
CA TYR A 304 -5.34 -6.06 -2.55
C TYR A 304 -5.54 -4.83 -3.43
N ASN A 305 -4.70 -4.70 -4.44
CA ASN A 305 -4.85 -3.70 -5.48
C ASN A 305 -4.44 -4.29 -6.82
N ASN A 306 -5.31 -4.21 -7.82
CA ASN A 306 -4.98 -4.64 -9.16
C ASN A 306 -4.94 -3.47 -10.13
N LEU A 307 -4.13 -3.62 -11.17
CA LEU A 307 -4.05 -2.72 -12.31
C LEU A 307 -3.93 -3.57 -13.58
N ASN A 308 -4.87 -3.41 -14.50
CA ASN A 308 -4.81 -4.05 -15.82
C ASN A 308 -4.72 -2.97 -16.88
N GLN A 309 -3.72 -3.05 -17.76
CA GLN A 309 -3.47 -2.04 -18.79
C GLN A 309 -3.29 -2.69 -20.15
N ASN A 310 -4.09 -2.27 -21.11
CA ASN A 310 -3.99 -2.72 -22.50
C ASN A 310 -3.54 -1.56 -23.38
N THR A 311 -2.56 -1.79 -24.24
CA THR A 311 -2.03 -0.78 -25.15
C THR A 311 -2.38 -1.06 -26.62
N GLN A 312 -2.26 -0.07 -27.48
CA GLN A 312 -2.53 -0.22 -28.92
C GLN A 312 -1.50 -1.14 -29.63
N LYS A 313 -0.28 -1.24 -29.12
CA LYS A 313 0.75 -2.16 -29.63
C LYS A 313 0.57 -3.60 -29.13
N ASP A 314 -0.66 -3.98 -28.71
CA ASP A 314 -0.96 -5.31 -28.20
C ASP A 314 -0.12 -5.73 -26.98
N LEU A 315 0.44 -4.77 -26.26
CA LEU A 315 1.05 -5.00 -24.96
C LEU A 315 -0.03 -4.92 -23.88
N ASN A 316 -0.25 -6.03 -23.20
CA ASN A 316 -1.15 -6.13 -22.06
C ASN A 316 -0.31 -6.28 -20.80
N ILE A 317 -0.56 -5.45 -19.81
CA ILE A 317 0.12 -5.50 -18.52
C ILE A 317 -0.91 -5.79 -17.44
N LYS A 318 -0.67 -6.82 -16.65
CA LYS A 318 -1.44 -7.16 -15.45
C LYS A 318 -0.55 -6.98 -14.24
N TRP A 319 -1.03 -6.25 -13.28
CA TRP A 319 -0.32 -5.97 -12.03
C TRP A 319 -1.23 -6.23 -10.85
N ASN A 320 -0.79 -7.08 -9.93
CA ASN A 320 -1.48 -7.28 -8.66
C ASN A 320 -0.50 -7.02 -7.52
N ASP A 321 -0.92 -6.22 -6.55
CA ASP A 321 -0.18 -5.92 -5.33
C ASP A 321 -1.00 -6.45 -4.14
N ILE A 322 -0.47 -7.48 -3.49
CA ILE A 322 -1.07 -8.11 -2.33
C ILE A 322 -0.17 -7.87 -1.14
N LEU A 323 -0.72 -7.28 -0.09
CA LEU A 323 0.01 -6.99 1.13
C LEU A 323 -0.71 -7.61 2.33
N PHE A 324 -0.05 -8.54 2.99
CA PHE A 324 -0.46 -9.03 4.31
C PHE A 324 0.34 -8.30 5.38
N LYS A 325 -0.32 -7.87 6.43
CA LYS A 325 0.29 -7.13 7.52
C LYS A 325 -0.19 -7.69 8.85
N ALA A 326 0.76 -8.05 9.71
CA ALA A 326 0.52 -8.35 11.11
C ALA A 326 1.13 -7.25 11.97
N THR A 327 0.34 -6.64 12.85
CA THR A 327 0.76 -5.49 13.65
C THR A 327 0.57 -5.76 15.12
N LEU A 328 1.61 -5.49 15.91
CA LEU A 328 1.51 -5.33 17.35
C LEU A 328 1.38 -3.84 17.66
N CYS A 329 0.29 -3.45 18.28
CA CYS A 329 -0.02 -2.06 18.58
C CYS A 329 0.15 -1.80 20.07
N CYS A 330 1.03 -0.85 20.43
CA CYS A 330 1.25 -0.37 21.78
C CYS A 330 0.81 1.10 21.89
N ARG A 331 -0.01 1.42 22.90
CA ARG A 331 -0.55 2.77 23.17
C ARG A 331 -0.09 3.23 24.55
N PHE A 332 0.29 4.52 24.66
CA PHE A 332 0.82 5.10 25.89
C PHE A 332 0.07 6.36 26.27
#